data_6fc7830f5066a74a8d63a203be1a3d45
#
_entry.id   6fc7830f5066a74a8d63a203be1a3d45
#
_cell.length_a   1.000
_cell.length_b   1.000
_cell.length_c   1.000
_cell.angle_alpha   90.00
_cell.angle_beta   90.00
_cell.angle_gamma   90.00
#
_symmetry.space_group_name_H-M   'P 1'
#
loop_
_entity.id
_entity.type
_entity.pdbx_description
1 polymer ?
#
loop_
_entity_poly.entity_id
_entity_poly.type
_entity_poly.pdbx_seq_one_letter_code
_entity_poly.pdbx_strand_id
1 'polypeptide(L)'
;MEIKSDSIIISNDYSSVEIVPKLGAHLVSFKIFYKNIEYELLVQNKYNSFLQESGSFIMAPWVNRILNGELNVMDKIYYLPINSSNYAIHGLVKNQTWNVKNLTKNRILLETNLSKPWPFSGKIKYLCSLKELALVQTITIETEDKVEFPVAIGWHPWFKRSLNQQSGLVKVDALGEWESNSNMQPSGKIINSNLCKKIRSGIRLEPFESDSSFLLKENGSGYISWPELTLGISGDPTITNMMVYTTDKAICLEPQTSTVNAFQLHNNGVEKTGTCYISKNNPFSSTTSWAWKFHE
;
A
#
# COMPACT_ATOMS: atom_id res chain seq x y z
N MET A 1 -20.75 -10.84 13.18
CA MET A 1 -20.38 -11.95 12.28
C MET A 1 -18.89 -12.21 12.54
N GLU A 2 -18.55 -13.34 13.14
CA GLU A 2 -17.16 -13.62 13.49
C GLU A 2 -16.35 -13.85 12.21
N ILE A 3 -15.29 -13.05 12.01
CA ILE A 3 -14.37 -13.11 10.86
C ILE A 3 -13.58 -14.43 10.80
N LYS A 4 -13.57 -15.20 11.89
CA LYS A 4 -12.75 -16.42 12.06
C LYS A 4 -13.03 -17.58 11.09
N SER A 5 -14.14 -17.61 10.36
CA SER A 5 -14.47 -18.76 9.51
C SER A 5 -13.94 -18.69 8.07
N ASP A 6 -13.41 -17.53 7.63
CA ASP A 6 -13.06 -17.28 6.22
C ASP A 6 -11.63 -16.77 6.01
N SER A 7 -10.80 -16.75 7.04
CA SER A 7 -9.39 -16.35 6.93
C SER A 7 -8.50 -17.54 6.52
N ILE A 8 -7.42 -17.23 5.82
CA ILE A 8 -6.42 -18.20 5.39
C ILE A 8 -5.07 -17.79 5.96
N ILE A 9 -4.36 -18.75 6.57
CA ILE A 9 -3.03 -18.54 7.11
C ILE A 9 -2.02 -19.21 6.19
N ILE A 10 -1.01 -18.47 5.78
CA ILE A 10 0.22 -18.99 5.20
C ILE A 10 1.37 -18.79 6.19
N SER A 11 2.31 -19.73 6.29
CA SER A 11 3.37 -19.69 7.28
C SER A 11 4.65 -20.37 6.79
N ASN A 12 5.78 -19.98 7.40
CA ASN A 12 7.05 -20.67 7.37
C ASN A 12 7.62 -20.71 8.81
N ASP A 13 8.87 -21.10 8.98
CA ASP A 13 9.50 -21.22 10.30
C ASP A 13 9.81 -19.85 10.94
N TYR A 14 9.75 -18.76 10.18
CA TYR A 14 10.12 -17.40 10.60
C TYR A 14 8.93 -16.45 10.73
N SER A 15 7.80 -16.78 10.10
CA SER A 15 6.67 -15.84 10.01
C SER A 15 5.36 -16.52 9.64
N SER A 16 4.26 -15.81 9.92
CA SER A 16 2.93 -16.16 9.42
C SER A 16 2.15 -14.91 9.02
N VAL A 17 1.29 -15.06 8.02
CA VAL A 17 0.37 -14.03 7.56
C VAL A 17 -1.04 -14.60 7.52
N GLU A 18 -2.00 -13.87 8.06
CA GLU A 18 -3.42 -14.19 7.99
C GLU A 18 -4.12 -13.23 7.01
N ILE A 19 -4.80 -13.79 6.03
CA ILE A 19 -5.45 -13.06 4.93
C ILE A 19 -6.94 -13.40 4.92
N VAL A 20 -7.79 -12.39 4.67
CA VAL A 20 -9.24 -12.55 4.53
C VAL A 20 -9.66 -12.26 3.09
N PRO A 21 -9.78 -13.29 2.21
CA PRO A 21 -10.09 -13.09 0.78
C PRO A 21 -11.43 -12.38 0.56
N LYS A 22 -12.45 -12.67 1.35
CA LYS A 22 -13.78 -12.06 1.22
C LYS A 22 -13.84 -10.57 1.59
N LEU A 23 -12.80 -10.06 2.25
CA LEU A 23 -12.68 -8.66 2.66
C LEU A 23 -11.48 -7.99 1.98
N GLY A 24 -11.48 -7.94 0.65
CA GLY A 24 -10.44 -7.22 -0.11
C GLY A 24 -9.07 -7.87 -0.08
N ALA A 25 -8.97 -9.17 0.19
CA ALA A 25 -7.69 -9.86 0.44
C ALA A 25 -6.86 -9.19 1.56
N HIS A 26 -7.55 -8.64 2.56
CA HIS A 26 -6.94 -7.91 3.67
C HIS A 26 -6.00 -8.80 4.48
N LEU A 27 -4.77 -8.34 4.73
CA LEU A 27 -3.88 -8.95 5.71
C LEU A 27 -4.29 -8.47 7.09
N VAL A 28 -4.87 -9.34 7.90
CA VAL A 28 -5.34 -9.01 9.25
C VAL A 28 -4.29 -9.27 10.32
N SER A 29 -3.24 -10.05 9.99
CA SER A 29 -2.13 -10.35 10.88
C SER A 29 -0.85 -10.58 10.08
N PHE A 30 0.27 -10.08 10.58
CA PHE A 30 1.61 -10.39 10.11
C PHE A 30 2.52 -10.59 11.32
N LYS A 31 2.82 -11.85 11.62
CA LYS A 31 3.63 -12.27 12.75
C LYS A 31 5.01 -12.70 12.29
N ILE A 32 6.01 -12.35 13.07
CA ILE A 32 7.38 -12.83 12.90
C ILE A 32 7.86 -13.51 14.19
N PHE A 33 8.70 -14.53 14.05
CA PHE A 33 9.12 -15.39 15.16
C PHE A 33 10.63 -15.26 15.39
N TYR A 34 11.04 -15.05 16.64
CA TYR A 34 12.43 -15.00 17.03
C TYR A 34 12.65 -15.45 18.48
N LYS A 35 13.53 -16.42 18.71
CA LYS A 35 13.88 -16.94 20.05
C LYS A 35 12.63 -17.28 20.90
N ASN A 36 11.64 -17.96 20.30
CA ASN A 36 10.35 -18.32 20.92
C ASN A 36 9.45 -17.13 21.28
N ILE A 37 9.74 -15.94 20.76
CA ILE A 37 8.89 -14.75 20.89
C ILE A 37 8.17 -14.51 19.57
N GLU A 38 6.87 -14.21 19.66
CA GLU A 38 6.02 -13.83 18.55
C GLU A 38 5.83 -12.30 18.54
N TYR A 39 6.15 -11.66 17.42
CA TYR A 39 5.94 -10.23 17.20
C TYR A 39 4.85 -10.03 16.17
N GLU A 40 3.66 -9.58 16.58
CA GLU A 40 2.62 -9.12 15.68
C GLU A 40 2.92 -7.69 15.23
N LEU A 41 3.20 -7.50 13.94
CA LEU A 41 3.62 -6.21 13.39
C LEU A 41 2.46 -5.30 13.02
N LEU A 42 1.28 -5.85 12.70
CA LEU A 42 0.13 -5.04 12.27
C LEU A 42 -0.79 -4.72 13.45
N VAL A 43 -1.39 -3.54 13.40
CA VAL A 43 -2.51 -3.21 14.29
C VAL A 43 -3.66 -4.15 13.98
N GLN A 44 -4.19 -4.81 15.01
CA GLN A 44 -5.32 -5.73 14.88
C GLN A 44 -6.59 -5.06 15.37
N ASN A 45 -7.67 -5.20 14.62
CA ASN A 45 -9.00 -4.82 15.06
C ASN A 45 -9.80 -6.06 15.45
N LYS A 46 -10.01 -6.25 16.74
CA LYS A 46 -10.67 -7.44 17.30
C LYS A 46 -12.21 -7.42 17.21
N TYR A 47 -12.83 -6.28 16.89
CA TYR A 47 -14.23 -6.07 17.21
C TYR A 47 -15.15 -5.63 16.06
N ASN A 48 -14.67 -5.41 14.83
CA ASN A 48 -15.57 -4.86 13.80
C ASN A 48 -15.39 -5.45 12.39
N SER A 49 -16.54 -5.53 11.72
CA SER A 49 -16.68 -5.73 10.28
C SER A 49 -16.01 -4.66 9.41
N PHE A 50 -15.45 -3.60 10.00
CA PHE A 50 -14.67 -2.57 9.33
C PHE A 50 -13.20 -2.73 9.70
N LEU A 51 -12.41 -3.21 8.74
CA LEU A 51 -10.95 -3.32 8.84
C LEU A 51 -10.25 -1.96 8.60
N GLN A 52 -10.94 -0.85 8.87
CA GLN A 52 -10.33 0.47 8.82
C GLN A 52 -9.31 0.61 9.95
N GLU A 53 -8.18 1.24 9.65
CA GLU A 53 -7.09 1.52 10.59
C GLU A 53 -6.43 0.27 11.22
N SER A 54 -6.46 -0.86 10.51
CA SER A 54 -5.85 -2.11 10.95
C SER A 54 -5.38 -2.96 9.79
N GLY A 55 -4.46 -3.91 10.06
CA GLY A 55 -3.97 -4.84 9.06
C GLY A 55 -3.25 -4.18 7.89
N SER A 56 -3.48 -4.68 6.70
CA SER A 56 -3.01 -4.08 5.45
C SER A 56 -3.98 -4.38 4.31
N PHE A 57 -4.36 -3.37 3.54
CA PHE A 57 -5.20 -3.54 2.36
C PHE A 57 -4.51 -3.11 1.07
N ILE A 58 -5.01 -3.63 -0.04
CA ILE A 58 -4.53 -3.33 -1.39
C ILE A 58 -5.27 -2.10 -1.93
N MET A 59 -4.52 -1.17 -2.50
CA MET A 59 -5.03 -0.03 -3.24
C MET A 59 -4.84 -0.31 -4.73
N ALA A 60 -5.95 -0.51 -5.45
CA ALA A 60 -6.00 -0.67 -6.90
C ALA A 60 -7.44 -0.45 -7.39
N PRO A 61 -7.65 0.03 -8.62
CA PRO A 61 -6.71 0.40 -9.66
C PRO A 61 -6.13 1.82 -9.53
N TRP A 62 -6.33 2.49 -8.39
CA TRP A 62 -5.62 3.72 -8.05
C TRP A 62 -5.24 3.72 -6.58
N VAL A 63 -4.21 4.47 -6.26
CA VAL A 63 -3.73 4.69 -4.90
C VAL A 63 -4.16 6.06 -4.41
N ASN A 64 -4.26 6.21 -3.10
CA ASN A 64 -4.54 7.47 -2.44
C ASN A 64 -5.76 8.19 -3.06
N ARG A 65 -5.73 9.49 -3.27
CA ARG A 65 -6.86 10.35 -3.62
C ARG A 65 -6.91 10.68 -5.11
N ILE A 66 -8.11 10.65 -5.71
CA ILE A 66 -8.43 11.29 -7.00
C ILE A 66 -9.43 12.39 -6.70
N LEU A 67 -9.07 13.64 -7.04
CA LEU A 67 -9.88 14.83 -6.79
C LEU A 67 -11.19 14.76 -7.60
N ASN A 68 -12.32 15.05 -6.94
CA ASN A 68 -13.68 14.98 -7.49
C ASN A 68 -14.03 13.62 -8.10
N GLY A 69 -13.21 12.59 -7.89
CA GLY A 69 -13.35 11.29 -8.56
C GLY A 69 -13.17 11.35 -10.06
N GLU A 70 -12.59 12.42 -10.62
CA GLU A 70 -12.46 12.61 -12.05
C GLU A 70 -11.30 11.80 -12.63
N LEU A 71 -11.64 10.82 -13.46
CA LEU A 71 -10.69 10.00 -14.21
C LEU A 71 -10.76 10.38 -15.69
N ASN A 72 -9.76 11.09 -16.17
CA ASN A 72 -9.65 11.49 -17.56
C ASN A 72 -8.88 10.43 -18.35
N VAL A 73 -9.54 9.84 -19.35
CA VAL A 73 -8.91 8.88 -20.27
C VAL A 73 -9.23 9.27 -21.69
N MET A 74 -8.21 9.60 -22.48
CA MET A 74 -8.35 10.22 -23.79
C MET A 74 -9.24 11.49 -23.69
N ASP A 75 -10.28 11.60 -24.51
CA ASP A 75 -11.21 12.74 -24.54
C ASP A 75 -12.45 12.55 -23.65
N LYS A 76 -12.42 11.59 -22.72
CA LYS A 76 -13.57 11.26 -21.85
C LYS A 76 -13.23 11.42 -20.38
N ILE A 77 -14.19 11.97 -19.65
CA ILE A 77 -14.15 12.05 -18.19
C ILE A 77 -15.08 10.97 -17.63
N TYR A 78 -14.55 10.14 -16.77
CA TYR A 78 -15.30 9.17 -16.00
C TYR A 78 -15.32 9.61 -14.54
N TYR A 79 -16.44 9.39 -13.85
CA TYR A 79 -16.58 9.75 -12.43
C TYR A 79 -16.55 8.53 -11.56
N LEU A 80 -15.56 8.48 -10.68
CA LEU A 80 -15.41 7.45 -9.67
C LEU A 80 -16.19 7.84 -8.40
N PRO A 81 -16.69 6.88 -7.61
CA PRO A 81 -17.48 7.19 -6.43
C PRO A 81 -16.64 7.92 -5.38
N ILE A 82 -17.15 9.05 -4.93
CA ILE A 82 -16.59 9.81 -3.82
C ILE A 82 -16.86 9.04 -2.53
N ASN A 83 -15.82 8.76 -1.75
CA ASN A 83 -15.89 8.02 -0.50
C ASN A 83 -15.10 8.67 0.66
N SER A 84 -14.53 9.87 0.43
CA SER A 84 -13.87 10.67 1.46
C SER A 84 -13.85 12.14 1.06
N SER A 85 -14.60 13.02 1.75
CA SER A 85 -14.77 14.43 1.38
C SER A 85 -15.11 14.59 -0.10
N ASN A 86 -14.24 15.22 -0.90
CA ASN A 86 -14.39 15.37 -2.34
C ASN A 86 -13.45 14.45 -3.16
N TYR A 87 -13.05 13.31 -2.59
CA TYR A 87 -12.10 12.38 -3.22
C TYR A 87 -12.69 11.00 -3.41
N ALA A 88 -12.32 10.35 -4.53
CA ALA A 88 -12.30 8.90 -4.63
C ALA A 88 -10.96 8.39 -4.07
N ILE A 89 -10.99 7.61 -2.97
CA ILE A 89 -9.77 7.23 -2.26
C ILE A 89 -9.56 5.71 -2.21
N HIS A 90 -8.31 5.28 -2.42
CA HIS A 90 -7.78 3.93 -2.19
C HIS A 90 -8.36 2.82 -3.06
N GLY A 91 -8.73 3.12 -4.30
CA GLY A 91 -9.17 2.11 -5.24
C GLY A 91 -10.51 1.44 -4.86
N LEU A 92 -10.78 0.31 -5.50
CA LEU A 92 -12.03 -0.43 -5.34
C LEU A 92 -11.84 -1.80 -4.68
N VAL A 93 -10.68 -2.41 -4.87
CA VAL A 93 -10.50 -3.85 -4.58
C VAL A 93 -10.43 -4.19 -3.10
N LYS A 94 -10.19 -3.19 -2.24
CA LYS A 94 -10.16 -3.36 -0.77
C LYS A 94 -11.51 -3.78 -0.18
N ASN A 95 -12.60 -3.60 -0.92
CA ASN A 95 -13.96 -3.96 -0.49
C ASN A 95 -14.55 -5.13 -1.30
N GLN A 96 -13.75 -5.74 -2.20
CA GLN A 96 -14.22 -6.82 -3.07
C GLN A 96 -13.88 -8.19 -2.48
N THR A 97 -14.64 -9.20 -2.90
CA THR A 97 -14.28 -10.60 -2.65
C THR A 97 -13.24 -11.05 -3.66
N TRP A 98 -12.19 -11.72 -3.16
CA TRP A 98 -11.13 -12.33 -3.96
C TRP A 98 -11.26 -13.84 -3.92
N ASN A 99 -11.03 -14.47 -5.06
CA ASN A 99 -11.06 -15.92 -5.24
C ASN A 99 -9.66 -16.51 -5.06
N VAL A 100 -9.54 -17.57 -4.28
CA VAL A 100 -8.30 -18.33 -4.13
C VAL A 100 -8.06 -19.14 -5.40
N LYS A 101 -6.92 -18.90 -6.07
CA LYS A 101 -6.50 -19.61 -7.27
C LYS A 101 -5.45 -20.69 -7.00
N ASN A 102 -4.59 -20.41 -6.04
CA ASN A 102 -3.56 -21.37 -5.60
C ASN A 102 -3.22 -21.11 -4.12
N LEU A 103 -2.97 -22.16 -3.38
CA LEU A 103 -2.58 -22.10 -1.97
C LEU A 103 -1.55 -23.19 -1.67
N THR A 104 -0.46 -22.78 -1.04
CA THR A 104 0.55 -23.69 -0.45
C THR A 104 0.80 -23.27 1.00
N LYS A 105 1.68 -23.98 1.73
CA LYS A 105 2.02 -23.66 3.12
C LYS A 105 2.47 -22.19 3.31
N ASN A 106 3.24 -21.64 2.36
CA ASN A 106 3.88 -20.33 2.46
C ASN A 106 3.52 -19.34 1.34
N ARG A 107 2.51 -19.63 0.54
CA ARG A 107 2.14 -18.81 -0.61
C ARG A 107 0.66 -18.92 -0.94
N ILE A 108 0.04 -17.79 -1.28
CA ILE A 108 -1.33 -17.73 -1.79
C ILE A 108 -1.41 -16.86 -3.04
N LEU A 109 -2.17 -17.31 -4.05
CA LEU A 109 -2.55 -16.51 -5.21
C LEU A 109 -4.05 -16.26 -5.15
N LEU A 110 -4.43 -15.00 -5.16
CA LEU A 110 -5.80 -14.50 -5.15
C LEU A 110 -6.10 -13.76 -6.45
N GLU A 111 -7.36 -13.74 -6.85
CA GLU A 111 -7.82 -13.05 -8.08
C GLU A 111 -9.17 -12.39 -7.83
N THR A 112 -9.35 -11.17 -8.34
CA THR A 112 -10.63 -10.49 -8.44
C THR A 112 -10.75 -9.76 -9.77
N ASN A 113 -11.97 -9.36 -10.15
CA ASN A 113 -12.19 -8.65 -11.40
C ASN A 113 -12.29 -7.13 -11.14
N LEU A 114 -11.76 -6.35 -12.07
CA LEU A 114 -12.13 -4.95 -12.19
C LEU A 114 -13.55 -4.87 -12.78
N SER A 115 -14.43 -4.16 -12.11
CA SER A 115 -15.82 -4.01 -12.48
C SER A 115 -16.34 -2.64 -12.08
N LYS A 116 -17.53 -2.29 -12.54
CA LYS A 116 -18.18 -1.03 -12.13
C LYS A 116 -18.07 -0.84 -10.63
N PRO A 117 -17.78 0.40 -10.18
CA PRO A 117 -17.80 1.66 -10.93
C PRO A 117 -16.54 1.98 -11.74
N TRP A 118 -15.50 1.09 -11.80
CA TRP A 118 -14.37 1.26 -12.72
C TRP A 118 -14.86 1.12 -14.15
N PRO A 119 -14.53 2.08 -15.06
CA PRO A 119 -15.12 2.10 -16.40
C PRO A 119 -14.57 1.05 -17.37
N PHE A 120 -13.47 0.41 -17.03
CA PHE A 120 -12.77 -0.56 -17.88
C PHE A 120 -12.88 -1.96 -17.31
N SER A 121 -12.84 -2.97 -18.18
CA SER A 121 -12.76 -4.37 -17.76
C SER A 121 -11.34 -4.72 -17.33
N GLY A 122 -11.20 -5.72 -16.50
CA GLY A 122 -9.88 -6.21 -16.11
C GLY A 122 -9.92 -7.23 -15.00
N LYS A 123 -8.74 -7.76 -14.72
CA LYS A 123 -8.51 -8.76 -13.71
C LYS A 123 -7.31 -8.33 -12.87
N ILE A 124 -7.43 -8.49 -11.56
CA ILE A 124 -6.32 -8.25 -10.64
C ILE A 124 -5.94 -9.55 -9.98
N LYS A 125 -4.65 -9.88 -10.04
CA LYS A 125 -4.04 -11.00 -9.33
C LYS A 125 -3.19 -10.48 -8.19
N TYR A 126 -3.30 -11.11 -7.04
CA TYR A 126 -2.47 -10.83 -5.87
C TYR A 126 -1.76 -12.10 -5.43
N LEU A 127 -0.44 -12.08 -5.51
CA LEU A 127 0.44 -13.13 -5.04
C LEU A 127 1.10 -12.68 -3.74
N CYS A 128 0.83 -13.39 -2.65
CA CYS A 128 1.46 -13.18 -1.35
C CYS A 128 2.32 -14.41 -1.00
N SER A 129 3.59 -14.21 -0.69
CA SER A 129 4.55 -15.29 -0.46
C SER A 129 5.48 -14.97 0.70
N LEU A 130 5.65 -15.92 1.61
CA LEU A 130 6.65 -15.84 2.67
C LEU A 130 7.96 -16.45 2.16
N LYS A 131 9.02 -15.67 2.24
CA LYS A 131 10.42 -16.07 2.10
C LYS A 131 11.02 -16.24 3.49
N GLU A 132 12.31 -16.58 3.60
CA GLU A 132 12.95 -16.82 4.90
C GLU A 132 12.73 -15.64 5.86
N LEU A 133 13.19 -14.44 5.53
CA LEU A 133 13.04 -13.24 6.34
C LEU A 133 12.34 -12.09 5.59
N ALA A 134 11.38 -12.43 4.75
CA ALA A 134 10.62 -11.44 4.00
C ALA A 134 9.22 -11.92 3.63
N LEU A 135 8.27 -11.00 3.66
CA LEU A 135 6.97 -11.09 3.01
C LEU A 135 7.06 -10.40 1.65
N VAL A 136 6.86 -11.16 0.58
CA VAL A 136 6.88 -10.64 -0.80
C VAL A 136 5.47 -10.64 -1.36
N GLN A 137 5.04 -9.50 -1.88
CA GLN A 137 3.68 -9.28 -2.37
C GLN A 137 3.74 -8.71 -3.78
N THR A 138 3.08 -9.36 -4.73
CA THR A 138 3.00 -8.92 -6.13
C THR A 138 1.53 -8.72 -6.52
N ILE A 139 1.22 -7.59 -7.13
CA ILE A 139 -0.09 -7.31 -7.71
C ILE A 139 0.10 -7.15 -9.22
N THR A 140 -0.75 -7.81 -10.00
CA THR A 140 -0.77 -7.70 -11.46
C THR A 140 -2.17 -7.29 -11.91
N ILE A 141 -2.26 -6.27 -12.76
CA ILE A 141 -3.51 -5.82 -13.40
C ILE A 141 -3.44 -6.14 -14.89
N GLU A 142 -4.41 -6.90 -15.36
CA GLU A 142 -4.56 -7.33 -16.76
C GLU A 142 -5.90 -6.84 -17.30
N THR A 143 -5.98 -6.56 -18.60
CA THR A 143 -7.21 -6.16 -19.28
C THR A 143 -7.31 -6.76 -20.67
N GLU A 144 -8.54 -6.97 -21.16
CA GLU A 144 -8.83 -7.30 -22.55
C GLU A 144 -9.21 -6.03 -23.36
N ASP A 145 -9.31 -4.89 -22.70
CA ASP A 145 -9.62 -3.62 -23.37
C ASP A 145 -8.46 -3.18 -24.25
N LYS A 146 -8.79 -2.75 -25.47
CA LYS A 146 -7.80 -2.20 -26.42
C LYS A 146 -7.45 -0.76 -26.11
N VAL A 147 -8.36 -0.05 -25.45
CA VAL A 147 -8.14 1.33 -25.01
C VAL A 147 -7.13 1.33 -23.88
N GLU A 148 -6.14 2.17 -23.97
CA GLU A 148 -5.17 2.38 -22.92
C GLU A 148 -5.74 3.27 -21.80
N PHE A 149 -5.58 2.87 -20.55
CA PHE A 149 -6.06 3.62 -19.40
C PHE A 149 -5.07 3.56 -18.23
N PRO A 150 -5.06 4.61 -17.37
CA PRO A 150 -4.11 4.68 -16.27
C PRO A 150 -4.51 3.74 -15.14
N VAL A 151 -3.49 3.19 -14.48
CA VAL A 151 -3.63 2.40 -13.24
C VAL A 151 -2.53 2.75 -12.26
N ALA A 152 -2.78 2.47 -10.98
CA ALA A 152 -1.79 2.50 -9.93
C ALA A 152 -2.05 1.40 -8.91
N ILE A 153 -0.98 0.96 -8.24
CA ILE A 153 -0.95 -0.11 -7.25
C ILE A 153 -0.27 0.39 -5.97
N GLY A 154 -0.80 0.00 -4.81
CA GLY A 154 -0.16 0.27 -3.53
C GLY A 154 -0.68 -0.65 -2.44
N TRP A 155 0.02 -0.65 -1.33
CA TRP A 155 -0.31 -1.37 -0.10
C TRP A 155 -0.41 -0.38 1.05
N HIS A 156 -1.43 -0.52 1.88
CA HIS A 156 -1.68 0.36 3.03
C HIS A 156 -1.57 -0.41 4.35
N PRO A 157 -0.34 -0.69 4.81
CA PRO A 157 -0.15 -1.37 6.09
C PRO A 157 -0.31 -0.40 7.26
N TRP A 158 -0.93 -0.88 8.32
CA TRP A 158 -1.05 -0.23 9.62
C TRP A 158 -0.10 -0.93 10.59
N PHE A 159 1.21 -0.65 10.49
CA PHE A 159 2.18 -1.24 11.41
C PHE A 159 1.98 -0.67 12.81
N LYS A 160 2.15 -1.51 13.83
CA LYS A 160 2.10 -1.06 15.21
C LYS A 160 3.12 0.06 15.45
N ARG A 161 2.66 1.13 16.07
CA ARG A 161 3.53 2.23 16.46
C ARG A 161 4.63 1.77 17.41
N SER A 162 4.31 0.88 18.34
CA SER A 162 5.24 0.26 19.29
C SER A 162 5.03 -1.24 19.34
N LEU A 163 6.09 -2.03 19.39
CA LEU A 163 6.00 -3.46 19.63
C LEU A 163 5.91 -3.77 21.12
N ASN A 164 6.72 -3.11 21.95
CA ASN A 164 6.65 -3.17 23.40
C ASN A 164 6.27 -1.80 24.00
N GLN A 165 7.23 -0.93 24.19
CA GLN A 165 6.97 0.38 24.84
C GLN A 165 7.37 1.56 23.95
N GLN A 166 8.44 1.45 23.17
CA GLN A 166 9.00 2.55 22.41
C GLN A 166 8.43 2.60 20.99
N SER A 167 8.04 3.81 20.56
CA SER A 167 7.62 4.07 19.18
C SER A 167 8.76 3.79 18.20
N GLY A 168 8.41 3.22 17.05
CA GLY A 168 9.34 2.97 15.96
C GLY A 168 9.94 4.27 15.39
N LEU A 169 11.23 4.22 15.05
CA LEU A 169 11.90 5.26 14.29
C LEU A 169 11.62 5.02 12.80
N VAL A 170 11.11 6.04 12.11
CA VAL A 170 10.78 5.99 10.67
C VAL A 170 11.89 6.61 9.86
N LYS A 171 12.34 5.91 8.82
CA LYS A 171 13.27 6.42 7.82
C LYS A 171 12.74 6.13 6.43
N VAL A 172 12.90 7.07 5.49
CA VAL A 172 12.56 6.89 4.07
C VAL A 172 13.71 7.39 3.20
N ASP A 173 14.11 6.61 2.22
CA ASP A 173 15.10 7.00 1.23
C ASP A 173 14.48 7.95 0.18
N ALA A 174 13.98 9.08 0.66
CA ALA A 174 13.25 10.05 -0.12
C ALA A 174 14.17 10.91 -1.00
N LEU A 175 13.79 11.11 -2.26
CA LEU A 175 14.36 12.16 -3.12
C LEU A 175 13.78 13.53 -2.72
N GLY A 176 12.48 13.59 -2.44
CA GLY A 176 11.76 14.77 -2.01
C GLY A 176 10.37 14.42 -1.49
N GLU A 177 9.65 15.41 -1.04
CA GLU A 177 8.26 15.32 -0.60
C GLU A 177 7.35 16.00 -1.62
N TRP A 178 6.23 15.39 -1.96
CA TRP A 178 5.21 16.04 -2.76
C TRP A 178 4.54 17.14 -1.95
N GLU A 179 4.68 18.38 -2.40
CA GLU A 179 4.04 19.52 -1.75
C GLU A 179 2.52 19.41 -1.87
N SER A 180 1.83 19.48 -0.74
CA SER A 180 0.36 19.45 -0.67
C SER A 180 -0.17 20.67 0.06
N ASN A 181 -1.35 21.13 -0.34
CA ASN A 181 -2.07 22.17 0.38
C ASN A 181 -2.82 21.62 1.61
N SER A 182 -3.51 22.47 2.36
CA SER A 182 -4.30 22.09 3.54
C SER A 182 -5.43 21.11 3.27
N ASN A 183 -5.85 20.96 2.00
CA ASN A 183 -6.87 20.02 1.56
C ASN A 183 -6.26 18.71 1.03
N MET A 184 -4.98 18.44 1.31
CA MET A 184 -4.27 17.25 0.86
C MET A 184 -4.18 17.11 -0.67
N GLN A 185 -4.25 18.22 -1.40
CA GLN A 185 -4.07 18.24 -2.86
C GLN A 185 -2.60 18.53 -3.17
N PRO A 186 -1.92 17.65 -3.91
CA PRO A 186 -0.55 17.92 -4.32
C PRO A 186 -0.51 19.06 -5.36
N SER A 187 0.46 19.95 -5.20
CA SER A 187 0.71 21.05 -6.14
C SER A 187 1.40 20.59 -7.43
N GLY A 188 1.87 19.35 -7.48
CA GLY A 188 2.73 18.85 -8.55
C GLY A 188 4.22 19.16 -8.35
N LYS A 189 4.60 19.83 -7.27
CA LYS A 189 5.99 20.17 -6.95
C LYS A 189 6.58 19.17 -5.96
N ILE A 190 7.87 18.89 -6.14
CA ILE A 190 8.65 18.10 -5.21
C ILE A 190 9.56 19.05 -4.43
N ILE A 191 9.43 19.04 -3.10
CA ILE A 191 10.13 19.94 -2.20
C ILE A 191 11.06 19.18 -1.24
N ASN A 192 12.03 19.89 -0.69
CA ASN A 192 12.91 19.37 0.36
C ASN A 192 12.52 19.99 1.72
N SER A 193 11.35 19.61 2.21
CA SER A 193 10.78 20.12 3.46
C SER A 193 11.63 19.76 4.68
N ASN A 194 11.32 20.36 5.84
CA ASN A 194 11.95 19.96 7.09
C ASN A 194 11.62 18.51 7.48
N LEU A 195 10.38 18.05 7.23
CA LEU A 195 9.99 16.67 7.45
C LEU A 195 10.79 15.73 6.54
N CYS A 196 10.91 16.06 5.24
CA CYS A 196 11.70 15.28 4.28
C CYS A 196 13.17 15.14 4.69
N LYS A 197 13.79 16.20 5.23
CA LYS A 197 15.16 16.15 5.77
C LYS A 197 15.28 15.23 6.98
N LYS A 198 14.35 15.36 7.93
CA LYS A 198 14.34 14.56 9.17
C LYS A 198 14.09 13.07 8.86
N ILE A 199 13.14 12.73 7.99
CA ILE A 199 12.76 11.35 7.70
C ILE A 199 13.88 10.58 6.97
N ARG A 200 14.70 11.27 6.19
CA ARG A 200 15.92 10.68 5.58
C ARG A 200 16.94 10.22 6.61
N SER A 201 17.06 10.95 7.72
CA SER A 201 18.00 10.61 8.80
C SER A 201 17.41 9.63 9.81
N GLY A 202 16.09 9.46 9.79
CA GLY A 202 15.34 8.69 10.77
C GLY A 202 14.80 9.57 11.90
N ILE A 203 13.50 9.48 12.15
CA ILE A 203 12.78 10.26 13.15
C ILE A 203 11.69 9.43 13.82
N ARG A 204 11.44 9.66 15.11
CA ARG A 204 10.20 9.24 15.77
C ARG A 204 9.17 10.33 15.56
N LEU A 205 8.15 9.99 14.78
CA LEU A 205 7.03 10.89 14.49
C LEU A 205 6.00 10.82 15.60
N GLU A 206 5.42 11.95 15.97
CA GLU A 206 4.28 11.98 16.86
C GLU A 206 3.00 11.48 16.18
N PRO A 207 1.95 11.11 16.94
CA PRO A 207 0.65 10.80 16.35
C PRO A 207 0.16 11.96 15.47
N PHE A 208 -0.31 11.63 14.25
CA PHE A 208 -0.85 12.60 13.27
C PHE A 208 0.15 13.67 12.82
N GLU A 209 1.46 13.50 13.05
CA GLU A 209 2.50 14.41 12.59
C GLU A 209 2.77 14.31 11.09
N SER A 210 2.43 13.18 10.47
CA SER A 210 2.63 12.95 9.03
C SER A 210 1.37 12.41 8.36
N ASP A 211 1.05 12.96 7.20
CA ASP A 211 0.18 12.43 6.12
C ASP A 211 0.81 12.90 4.80
N SER A 212 2.05 12.44 4.54
CA SER A 212 2.93 12.98 3.48
C SER A 212 3.37 11.91 2.50
N SER A 213 3.35 12.25 1.22
CA SER A 213 3.85 11.40 0.13
C SER A 213 5.29 11.81 -0.23
N PHE A 214 6.18 10.83 -0.22
CA PHE A 214 7.59 11.02 -0.57
C PHE A 214 7.92 10.33 -1.89
N LEU A 215 8.50 11.08 -2.83
CA LEU A 215 9.13 10.50 -4.00
C LEU A 215 10.41 9.77 -3.54
N LEU A 216 10.52 8.50 -3.85
CA LEU A 216 11.69 7.69 -3.52
C LEU A 216 12.87 7.99 -4.41
N LYS A 217 14.07 7.79 -3.89
CA LYS A 217 15.28 7.62 -4.70
C LYS A 217 15.15 6.34 -5.52
N GLU A 218 15.92 6.21 -6.57
CA GLU A 218 16.03 4.96 -7.30
C GLU A 218 16.37 3.81 -6.33
N ASN A 219 15.59 2.73 -6.37
CA ASN A 219 15.65 1.60 -5.42
C ASN A 219 15.53 2.00 -3.94
N GLY A 220 14.90 3.14 -3.66
CA GLY A 220 14.69 3.65 -2.30
C GLY A 220 13.72 2.79 -1.51
N SER A 221 13.89 2.79 -0.20
CA SER A 221 13.11 2.00 0.75
C SER A 221 12.59 2.86 1.91
N GLY A 222 11.57 2.35 2.60
CA GLY A 222 11.15 2.85 3.89
C GLY A 222 11.51 1.86 5.01
N TYR A 223 11.75 2.37 6.22
CA TYR A 223 12.12 1.55 7.37
C TYR A 223 11.37 1.98 8.62
N ILE A 224 10.97 1.00 9.42
CA ILE A 224 10.55 1.21 10.80
C ILE A 224 11.50 0.41 11.69
N SER A 225 12.18 1.12 12.61
CA SER A 225 13.09 0.50 13.56
C SER A 225 12.54 0.62 14.97
N TRP A 226 12.10 -0.49 15.54
CA TRP A 226 11.79 -0.64 16.96
C TRP A 226 13.05 -1.10 17.71
N PRO A 227 13.07 -1.07 19.04
CA PRO A 227 14.21 -1.61 19.80
C PRO A 227 14.57 -3.06 19.46
N GLU A 228 13.57 -3.87 19.11
CA GLU A 228 13.74 -5.31 18.89
C GLU A 228 14.20 -5.65 17.48
N LEU A 229 13.72 -4.88 16.50
CA LEU A 229 13.94 -5.21 15.09
C LEU A 229 13.78 -3.99 14.18
N THR A 230 14.32 -4.10 12.98
CA THR A 230 14.03 -3.18 11.87
C THR A 230 13.24 -3.92 10.79
N LEU A 231 12.13 -3.33 10.35
CA LEU A 231 11.37 -3.71 9.17
C LEU A 231 11.72 -2.77 8.03
N GLY A 232 12.22 -3.32 6.93
CA GLY A 232 12.47 -2.59 5.68
C GLY A 232 11.38 -2.90 4.66
N ILE A 233 10.86 -1.87 4.02
CA ILE A 233 9.85 -1.94 2.96
C ILE A 233 10.48 -1.42 1.69
N SER A 234 10.70 -2.31 0.74
CA SER A 234 11.25 -2.01 -0.59
C SER A 234 10.27 -2.46 -1.67
N GLY A 235 10.56 -2.11 -2.90
CA GLY A 235 9.80 -2.58 -4.05
C GLY A 235 10.66 -2.71 -5.30
N ASP A 236 10.05 -3.23 -6.36
CA ASP A 236 10.64 -3.16 -7.69
C ASP A 236 10.65 -1.70 -8.19
N PRO A 237 11.29 -1.39 -9.34
CA PRO A 237 11.40 -0.01 -9.84
C PRO A 237 10.07 0.70 -10.10
N THR A 238 8.95 -0.01 -10.11
CA THR A 238 7.62 0.59 -10.26
C THR A 238 7.15 1.28 -8.97
N ILE A 239 7.67 0.90 -7.80
CA ILE A 239 7.40 1.56 -6.52
C ILE A 239 8.23 2.84 -6.46
N THR A 240 7.60 3.95 -6.80
CA THR A 240 8.26 5.27 -6.88
C THR A 240 7.93 6.18 -5.72
N ASN A 241 6.92 5.83 -4.93
CA ASN A 241 6.44 6.67 -3.82
C ASN A 241 6.29 5.86 -2.53
N MET A 242 6.51 6.55 -1.41
CA MET A 242 6.23 6.06 -0.06
C MET A 242 5.34 7.07 0.65
N MET A 243 4.11 6.66 0.97
CA MET A 243 3.26 7.45 1.85
C MET A 243 3.63 7.17 3.29
N VAL A 244 3.70 8.20 4.12
CA VAL A 244 3.92 8.09 5.56
C VAL A 244 2.74 8.73 6.26
N TYR A 245 1.95 7.91 6.95
CA TYR A 245 0.84 8.37 7.76
C TYR A 245 0.98 7.85 9.19
N THR A 246 0.73 8.68 10.20
CA THR A 246 0.89 8.31 11.61
C THR A 246 -0.37 8.56 12.41
N THR A 247 -0.71 7.62 13.30
CA THR A 247 -1.79 7.73 14.27
C THR A 247 -1.29 7.42 15.68
N ASP A 248 -2.18 7.45 16.67
CA ASP A 248 -1.89 7.02 18.04
C ASP A 248 -1.44 5.54 18.13
N LYS A 249 -1.93 4.69 17.22
CA LYS A 249 -1.71 3.23 17.24
C LYS A 249 -0.75 2.75 16.16
N ALA A 250 -0.67 3.47 15.03
CA ALA A 250 -0.01 2.98 13.84
C ALA A 250 1.01 3.96 13.25
N ILE A 251 1.95 3.35 12.53
CA ILE A 251 2.79 3.96 11.51
C ILE A 251 2.45 3.27 10.19
N CYS A 252 1.89 4.00 9.23
CA CYS A 252 1.66 3.52 7.89
C CYS A 252 2.86 3.93 7.02
N LEU A 253 3.56 2.93 6.49
CA LEU A 253 4.58 3.09 5.45
C LEU A 253 4.06 2.40 4.20
N GLU A 254 3.54 3.17 3.27
CA GLU A 254 2.74 2.68 2.16
C GLU A 254 3.53 2.73 0.85
N PRO A 255 4.08 1.61 0.38
CA PRO A 255 4.70 1.56 -0.93
C PRO A 255 3.63 1.71 -2.02
N GLN A 256 3.83 2.69 -2.91
CA GLN A 256 2.88 3.05 -3.97
C GLN A 256 3.61 3.24 -5.29
N THR A 257 2.96 2.84 -6.39
CA THR A 257 3.51 3.07 -7.73
C THR A 257 3.36 4.52 -8.18
N SER A 258 2.43 5.27 -7.60
CA SER A 258 2.20 6.66 -7.96
C SER A 258 1.92 7.55 -6.75
N THR A 259 2.05 8.84 -6.94
CA THR A 259 1.73 9.85 -5.92
C THR A 259 0.22 10.08 -5.78
N VAL A 260 -0.15 10.96 -4.85
CA VAL A 260 -1.55 11.43 -4.66
C VAL A 260 -2.02 12.15 -5.91
N ASN A 261 -3.25 11.89 -6.35
CA ASN A 261 -3.89 12.52 -7.52
C ASN A 261 -3.07 12.40 -8.83
N ALA A 262 -2.31 11.32 -8.95
CA ALA A 262 -1.29 11.15 -9.99
C ALA A 262 -1.83 11.26 -11.42
N PHE A 263 -3.02 10.72 -11.69
CA PHE A 263 -3.59 10.70 -13.04
C PHE A 263 -3.89 12.12 -13.54
N GLN A 264 -4.48 12.97 -12.68
CA GLN A 264 -4.75 14.38 -13.06
C GLN A 264 -3.45 15.18 -13.16
N LEU A 265 -2.49 14.97 -12.25
CA LEU A 265 -1.18 15.61 -12.32
C LEU A 265 -0.44 15.23 -13.61
N HIS A 266 -0.45 13.95 -13.98
CA HIS A 266 0.17 13.46 -15.20
C HIS A 266 -0.45 14.11 -16.45
N ASN A 267 -1.79 14.15 -16.52
CA ASN A 267 -2.51 14.79 -17.63
C ASN A 267 -2.21 16.30 -17.73
N ASN A 268 -1.85 16.95 -16.62
CA ASN A 268 -1.41 18.34 -16.56
C ASN A 268 0.10 18.52 -16.84
N GLY A 269 0.80 17.47 -17.27
CA GLY A 269 2.22 17.52 -17.64
C GLY A 269 3.19 17.45 -16.46
N VAL A 270 2.73 17.08 -15.26
CA VAL A 270 3.62 16.89 -14.12
C VAL A 270 4.40 15.57 -14.29
N GLU A 271 5.70 15.66 -14.20
CA GLU A 271 6.60 14.51 -14.29
C GLU A 271 6.68 13.71 -12.97
N LYS A 272 7.18 12.48 -13.06
CA LYS A 272 7.46 11.59 -11.91
C LYS A 272 6.23 11.23 -11.07
N THR A 273 5.03 11.39 -11.60
CA THR A 273 3.79 11.03 -10.89
C THR A 273 3.66 9.53 -10.61
N GLY A 274 4.38 8.69 -11.37
CA GLY A 274 4.29 7.24 -11.30
C GLY A 274 3.03 6.66 -11.96
N THR A 275 2.32 7.45 -12.77
CA THR A 275 1.17 6.97 -13.53
C THR A 275 1.62 5.95 -14.57
N CYS A 276 1.01 4.77 -14.56
CA CYS A 276 1.23 3.70 -15.53
C CYS A 276 -0.04 3.49 -16.36
N TYR A 277 0.13 3.07 -17.61
CA TYR A 277 -0.97 2.79 -18.52
C TYR A 277 -0.98 1.31 -18.89
N ILE A 278 -2.17 0.72 -18.94
CA ILE A 278 -2.36 -0.67 -19.38
C ILE A 278 -3.34 -0.75 -20.55
N SER A 279 -3.17 -1.78 -21.35
CA SER A 279 -4.07 -2.19 -22.43
C SER A 279 -3.96 -3.70 -22.63
N LYS A 280 -4.75 -4.29 -23.53
CA LYS A 280 -4.85 -5.75 -23.74
C LYS A 280 -3.51 -6.51 -23.78
N ASN A 281 -2.46 -5.95 -24.37
CA ASN A 281 -1.17 -6.60 -24.53
C ASN A 281 -0.06 -5.99 -23.62
N ASN A 282 -0.46 -5.12 -22.72
CA ASN A 282 0.46 -4.41 -21.83
C ASN A 282 -0.08 -4.42 -20.40
N PRO A 283 0.02 -5.56 -19.68
CA PRO A 283 -0.37 -5.65 -18.27
C PRO A 283 0.62 -4.86 -17.40
N PHE A 284 0.18 -4.48 -16.21
CA PHE A 284 1.03 -3.84 -15.21
C PHE A 284 1.19 -4.71 -13.98
N SER A 285 2.43 -4.85 -13.51
CA SER A 285 2.73 -5.60 -12.30
C SER A 285 3.66 -4.79 -11.40
N SER A 286 3.46 -4.88 -10.10
CA SER A 286 4.31 -4.26 -9.11
C SER A 286 4.50 -5.17 -7.91
N THR A 287 5.71 -5.16 -7.34
CA THR A 287 6.10 -6.02 -6.23
C THR A 287 6.67 -5.21 -5.08
N THR A 288 6.20 -5.46 -3.85
CA THR A 288 6.82 -4.98 -2.61
C THR A 288 7.38 -6.14 -1.80
N SER A 289 8.45 -5.88 -1.06
CA SER A 289 9.09 -6.80 -0.12
C SER A 289 9.20 -6.14 1.25
N TRP A 290 8.67 -6.82 2.27
CA TRP A 290 8.75 -6.41 3.68
C TRP A 290 9.71 -7.36 4.38
N ALA A 291 10.97 -6.94 4.49
CA ALA A 291 12.05 -7.74 5.07
C ALA A 291 12.38 -7.23 6.48
N TRP A 292 12.70 -8.15 7.39
CA TRP A 292 13.02 -7.79 8.77
C TRP A 292 14.37 -8.32 9.21
N LYS A 293 14.96 -7.60 10.16
CA LYS A 293 16.19 -7.98 10.84
C LYS A 293 16.05 -7.69 12.33
N PHE A 294 16.32 -8.69 13.18
CA PHE A 294 16.40 -8.51 14.62
C PHE A 294 17.70 -7.81 15.00
N HIS A 295 17.63 -7.02 16.05
CA HIS A 295 18.82 -6.43 16.68
C HIS A 295 19.40 -7.46 17.66
N GLU A 296 20.72 -7.49 17.79
CA GLU A 296 21.45 -8.37 18.73
C GLU A 296 21.34 -7.85 20.18
#